data_4542ba7087b9cb001efe7cb2a7af98fa
#
_entry.id   4542ba7087b9cb001efe7cb2a7af98fa
#
_cell.length_a   1.000
_cell.length_b   1.000
_cell.length_c   1.000
_cell.angle_alpha   90.00
_cell.angle_beta   90.00
_cell.angle_gamma   90.00
#
_symmetry.space_group_name_H-M   'P 1'
#
loop_
_entity.id
_entity.type
_entity.pdbx_description
1 polymer ?
#
loop_
_entity_poly.entity_id
_entity_poly.type
_entity_poly.pdbx_seq_one_letter_code
_entity_poly.pdbx_strand_id
1 'polypeptide(L)'
;MKKFLTVYSVFLSVLLFSSENESTSHVEKIVLGSGCFWGAEKGYEALDGVIDAVSGYADGEGVRPTYRDITKFSNKFNPNNHAEVVEVTYNKNLITLEELIIHYLESHDPTQLNRQGNDIGTQYRSIVLYSDQAQQSKILELIEEYQILLKDGGYGDIQTIVKPLSHFFVAENYHQDYIKKNPNGYCPDHSTGIKFVRNDYEPKKDNNLLKIGKSIVVIEPESFCPYCQKFREDVSDEYAEASLWFTEMHPTX
;
A
#
# COMPACT_ATOMS: atom_id res chain seq x y z
N MET A 1 -11.51 86.69 12.43
CA MET A 1 -11.87 85.39 13.04
C MET A 1 -11.88 84.34 11.96
N LYS A 2 -10.77 83.54 11.85
CA LYS A 2 -10.64 82.45 10.85
C LYS A 2 -11.07 81.13 11.51
N LYS A 3 -12.12 80.51 10.99
CA LYS A 3 -12.57 79.21 11.44
C LYS A 3 -11.74 78.12 10.78
N PHE A 4 -11.01 77.34 11.57
CA PHE A 4 -10.30 76.14 11.10
C PHE A 4 -11.30 74.95 11.03
N LEU A 5 -11.51 74.42 9.84
CA LEU A 5 -12.29 73.20 9.63
C LEU A 5 -11.32 72.02 9.73
N THR A 6 -11.46 71.19 10.77
CA THR A 6 -10.65 70.00 10.96
C THR A 6 -11.37 68.83 10.25
N VAL A 7 -10.78 68.32 9.18
CA VAL A 7 -11.30 67.13 8.47
C VAL A 7 -10.72 65.89 9.15
N TYR A 8 -11.59 65.10 9.78
CA TYR A 8 -11.25 63.77 10.28
C TYR A 8 -11.32 62.76 9.14
N SER A 9 -10.19 62.26 8.71
CA SER A 9 -10.10 61.19 7.77
C SER A 9 -10.20 59.84 8.55
N VAL A 10 -11.32 59.15 8.36
CA VAL A 10 -11.52 57.81 8.93
C VAL A 10 -10.90 56.81 7.97
N PHE A 11 -9.76 56.25 8.34
CA PHE A 11 -9.17 55.14 7.61
C PHE A 11 -9.94 53.87 7.96
N LEU A 12 -10.80 53.42 7.07
CA LEU A 12 -11.46 52.11 7.17
C LEU A 12 -10.49 51.05 6.64
N SER A 13 -9.80 50.36 7.59
CA SER A 13 -8.94 49.25 7.23
C SER A 13 -9.82 48.03 6.89
N VAL A 14 -9.98 47.77 5.61
CA VAL A 14 -10.61 46.53 5.13
C VAL A 14 -9.60 45.40 5.28
N LEU A 15 -9.77 44.60 6.34
CA LEU A 15 -9.05 43.31 6.48
C LEU A 15 -9.64 42.36 5.44
N LEU A 16 -8.93 42.22 4.31
CA LEU A 16 -9.19 41.17 3.33
C LEU A 16 -8.71 39.84 3.96
N PHE A 17 -9.65 39.11 4.56
CA PHE A 17 -9.42 37.69 4.83
C PHE A 17 -9.38 36.99 3.48
N SER A 18 -8.20 36.75 2.95
CA SER A 18 -8.05 35.76 1.88
C SER A 18 -8.29 34.39 2.56
N SER A 19 -9.47 33.84 2.32
CA SER A 19 -9.68 32.41 2.54
C SER A 19 -8.80 31.71 1.51
N GLU A 20 -7.63 31.27 1.93
CA GLU A 20 -6.91 30.26 1.16
C GLU A 20 -7.84 29.03 1.13
N ASN A 21 -8.49 28.81 -0.01
CA ASN A 21 -9.07 27.52 -0.33
C ASN A 21 -7.88 26.55 -0.43
N GLU A 22 -7.53 25.91 0.68
CA GLU A 22 -6.76 24.69 0.61
C GLU A 22 -7.60 23.69 -0.19
N SER A 23 -7.31 23.61 -1.47
CA SER A 23 -7.71 22.46 -2.27
C SER A 23 -7.02 21.26 -1.63
N THR A 24 -7.67 20.62 -0.69
CA THR A 24 -7.19 19.35 -0.14
C THR A 24 -7.24 18.34 -1.27
N SER A 25 -6.13 18.20 -1.96
CA SER A 25 -5.98 17.13 -2.96
C SER A 25 -6.28 15.81 -2.25
N HIS A 26 -7.25 15.08 -2.79
CA HIS A 26 -7.57 13.73 -2.30
C HIS A 26 -6.58 12.68 -2.85
N VAL A 27 -5.64 13.13 -3.67
CA VAL A 27 -4.63 12.27 -4.29
C VAL A 27 -3.31 12.46 -3.56
N GLU A 28 -2.75 11.37 -3.11
CA GLU A 28 -1.44 11.32 -2.45
C GLU A 28 -0.53 10.30 -3.14
N LYS A 29 0.75 10.34 -2.78
CA LYS A 29 1.77 9.43 -3.31
C LYS A 29 2.62 8.87 -2.19
N ILE A 30 3.11 7.64 -2.41
CA ILE A 30 4.13 7.00 -1.59
C ILE A 30 5.01 6.13 -2.50
N VAL A 31 6.27 5.92 -2.12
CA VAL A 31 7.19 5.08 -2.90
C VAL A 31 7.62 3.89 -2.04
N LEU A 32 7.43 2.68 -2.58
CA LEU A 32 7.53 1.42 -1.84
C LEU A 32 8.43 0.43 -2.60
N GLY A 33 9.42 -0.14 -1.91
CA GLY A 33 10.28 -1.20 -2.45
C GLY A 33 10.16 -2.46 -1.60
N SER A 34 9.82 -3.57 -2.23
CA SER A 34 9.56 -4.85 -1.58
C SER A 34 10.14 -6.03 -2.39
N GLY A 35 11.31 -5.84 -2.99
CA GLY A 35 11.93 -6.80 -3.88
C GLY A 35 11.71 -6.44 -5.35
N CYS A 36 11.45 -7.44 -6.19
CA CYS A 36 11.20 -7.22 -7.62
C CYS A 36 9.95 -6.34 -7.83
N PHE A 37 10.12 -5.21 -8.51
CA PHE A 37 9.04 -4.23 -8.70
C PHE A 37 7.91 -4.72 -9.63
N TRP A 38 8.10 -5.77 -10.44
CA TRP A 38 7.05 -6.29 -11.33
C TRP A 38 5.85 -6.84 -10.56
N GLY A 39 6.12 -7.63 -9.52
CA GLY A 39 5.07 -8.18 -8.65
C GLY A 39 4.44 -7.11 -7.78
N ALA A 40 5.26 -6.19 -7.26
CA ALA A 40 4.82 -5.09 -6.42
C ALA A 40 3.87 -4.15 -7.19
N GLU A 41 4.24 -3.71 -8.41
CA GLU A 41 3.41 -2.87 -9.28
C GLU A 41 2.03 -3.52 -9.50
N LYS A 42 2.01 -4.79 -9.94
CA LYS A 42 0.77 -5.55 -10.12
C LYS A 42 -0.08 -5.60 -8.83
N GLY A 43 0.57 -5.81 -7.70
CA GLY A 43 -0.11 -5.88 -6.39
C GLY A 43 -0.82 -4.58 -6.05
N TYR A 44 -0.12 -3.45 -6.19
CA TYR A 44 -0.72 -2.13 -5.89
C TYR A 44 -1.82 -1.76 -6.87
N GLU A 45 -1.65 -2.03 -8.16
CA GLU A 45 -2.67 -1.76 -9.18
C GLU A 45 -3.98 -2.52 -8.93
N ALA A 46 -3.91 -3.64 -8.24
CA ALA A 46 -5.10 -4.45 -7.92
C ALA A 46 -5.93 -3.88 -6.76
N LEU A 47 -5.43 -2.87 -6.04
CA LEU A 47 -6.10 -2.29 -4.88
C LEU A 47 -7.11 -1.22 -5.30
N ASP A 48 -8.35 -1.36 -4.87
CA ASP A 48 -9.37 -0.32 -5.07
C ASP A 48 -8.92 0.98 -4.39
N GLY A 49 -8.91 2.08 -5.14
CA GLY A 49 -8.46 3.38 -4.65
C GLY A 49 -7.05 3.76 -5.10
N VAL A 50 -6.25 2.80 -5.58
CA VAL A 50 -4.99 3.10 -6.26
C VAL A 50 -5.34 3.61 -7.66
N ILE A 51 -4.79 4.77 -8.00
CA ILE A 51 -5.01 5.46 -9.28
C ILE A 51 -3.95 5.01 -10.29
N ASP A 52 -2.71 4.82 -9.82
CA ASP A 52 -1.58 4.48 -10.67
C ASP A 52 -0.46 3.87 -9.83
N ALA A 53 0.29 2.96 -10.40
CA ALA A 53 1.48 2.37 -9.80
C ALA A 53 2.57 2.32 -10.87
N VAL A 54 3.71 2.94 -10.60
CA VAL A 54 4.77 3.14 -11.60
C VAL A 54 6.06 2.52 -11.09
N SER A 55 6.59 1.52 -11.77
CA SER A 55 7.90 0.92 -11.47
C SER A 55 9.03 1.93 -11.70
N GLY A 56 9.98 1.99 -10.76
CA GLY A 56 11.07 2.96 -10.83
C GLY A 56 12.25 2.63 -9.92
N TYR A 57 13.13 3.61 -9.80
CA TYR A 57 14.37 3.53 -9.03
C TYR A 57 14.46 4.71 -8.06
N ALA A 58 14.86 4.44 -6.81
CA ALA A 58 15.02 5.47 -5.78
C ALA A 58 16.08 5.11 -4.75
N ASP A 59 16.37 6.05 -3.86
CA ASP A 59 17.29 5.89 -2.70
C ASP A 59 18.71 5.45 -3.07
N GLY A 60 19.19 5.79 -4.27
CA GLY A 60 20.58 5.57 -4.67
C GLY A 60 21.32 6.88 -4.85
N GLU A 61 22.63 6.80 -5.05
CA GLU A 61 23.46 7.97 -5.33
C GLU A 61 23.68 8.15 -6.83
N GLY A 62 23.85 9.40 -7.22
CA GLY A 62 24.23 9.77 -8.58
C GLY A 62 23.03 10.14 -9.45
N VAL A 63 23.23 9.98 -10.76
CA VAL A 63 22.24 10.35 -11.78
C VAL A 63 21.22 9.22 -11.97
N ARG A 64 20.18 9.51 -12.76
CA ARG A 64 19.18 8.51 -13.15
C ARG A 64 19.85 7.22 -13.64
N PRO A 65 19.62 6.09 -13.00
CA PRO A 65 20.21 4.82 -13.41
C PRO A 65 19.41 4.17 -14.53
N THR A 66 20.01 3.15 -15.15
CA THR A 66 19.30 2.18 -15.96
C THR A 66 19.19 0.88 -15.17
N TYR A 67 18.32 -0.05 -15.60
CA TYR A 67 18.24 -1.40 -15.03
C TYR A 67 19.61 -2.09 -15.02
N ARG A 68 20.34 -1.94 -16.13
CA ARG A 68 21.70 -2.50 -16.25
C ARG A 68 22.66 -1.94 -15.18
N ASP A 69 22.51 -0.67 -14.80
CA ASP A 69 23.36 -0.06 -13.78
C ASP A 69 23.08 -0.66 -12.40
N ILE A 70 21.83 -0.76 -12.01
CA ILE A 70 21.46 -1.24 -10.66
C ILE A 70 21.74 -2.75 -10.49
N THR A 71 21.74 -3.51 -11.59
CA THR A 71 21.95 -4.97 -11.57
C THR A 71 23.42 -5.38 -11.81
N LYS A 72 24.34 -4.43 -11.98
CA LYS A 72 25.79 -4.73 -12.08
C LYS A 72 26.24 -5.50 -10.84
N PHE A 73 27.06 -6.51 -11.04
CA PHE A 73 27.63 -7.31 -9.95
C PHE A 73 28.34 -6.43 -8.90
N SER A 74 29.04 -5.38 -9.34
CA SER A 74 29.69 -4.42 -8.43
C SER A 74 28.68 -3.68 -7.53
N ASN A 75 27.41 -3.58 -7.94
CA ASN A 75 26.36 -2.89 -7.20
C ASN A 75 25.52 -3.83 -6.32
N LYS A 76 25.73 -5.14 -6.44
CA LYS A 76 24.92 -6.15 -5.70
C LYS A 76 24.86 -5.89 -4.19
N PHE A 77 25.98 -5.45 -3.61
CA PHE A 77 26.07 -5.16 -2.17
C PHE A 77 26.46 -3.70 -1.88
N ASN A 78 26.36 -2.82 -2.87
CA ASN A 78 26.64 -1.40 -2.72
C ASN A 78 25.48 -0.72 -1.98
N PRO A 79 25.69 -0.17 -0.78
CA PRO A 79 24.60 0.48 -0.03
C PRO A 79 24.05 1.73 -0.73
N ASN A 80 24.82 2.33 -1.65
CA ASN A 80 24.43 3.50 -2.42
C ASN A 80 23.76 3.17 -3.76
N ASN A 81 23.49 1.88 -4.01
CA ASN A 81 22.74 1.45 -5.21
C ASN A 81 21.28 1.88 -5.10
N HIS A 82 20.66 2.20 -6.23
CA HIS A 82 19.22 2.47 -6.28
C HIS A 82 18.42 1.19 -6.00
N ALA A 83 17.33 1.33 -5.25
CA ALA A 83 16.35 0.25 -5.06
C ALA A 83 15.36 0.21 -6.21
N GLU A 84 14.88 -0.99 -6.54
CA GLU A 84 13.66 -1.19 -7.30
C GLU A 84 12.48 -0.81 -6.40
N VAL A 85 11.66 0.13 -6.85
CA VAL A 85 10.53 0.66 -6.09
C VAL A 85 9.32 0.89 -7.01
N VAL A 86 8.16 1.07 -6.39
CA VAL A 86 6.93 1.46 -7.08
C VAL A 86 6.44 2.77 -6.46
N GLU A 87 6.22 3.79 -7.29
CA GLU A 87 5.50 5.00 -6.88
C GLU A 87 4.01 4.72 -6.98
N VAL A 88 3.32 4.69 -5.86
CA VAL A 88 1.89 4.44 -5.76
C VAL A 88 1.17 5.78 -5.61
N THR A 89 0.30 6.11 -6.57
CA THR A 89 -0.60 7.27 -6.54
C THR A 89 -1.99 6.77 -6.14
N TYR A 90 -2.58 7.31 -5.08
CA TYR A 90 -3.83 6.80 -4.54
C TYR A 90 -4.80 7.91 -4.12
N ASN A 91 -6.09 7.58 -4.11
CA ASN A 91 -7.16 8.45 -3.61
C ASN A 91 -7.42 8.10 -2.14
N LYS A 92 -7.00 8.97 -1.22
CA LYS A 92 -7.11 8.74 0.23
C LYS A 92 -8.55 8.66 0.75
N ASN A 93 -9.55 9.01 -0.07
CA ASN A 93 -10.97 8.81 0.28
C ASN A 93 -11.44 7.37 -0.03
N LEU A 94 -10.66 6.60 -0.78
CA LEU A 94 -11.00 5.23 -1.20
C LEU A 94 -10.10 4.19 -0.55
N ILE A 95 -8.82 4.50 -0.41
CA ILE A 95 -7.84 3.65 0.26
C ILE A 95 -6.92 4.53 1.13
N THR A 96 -6.75 4.17 2.37
CA THR A 96 -5.92 4.91 3.32
C THR A 96 -4.43 4.56 3.17
N LEU A 97 -3.55 5.43 3.65
CA LEU A 97 -2.13 5.12 3.79
C LEU A 97 -1.91 3.85 4.63
N GLU A 98 -2.69 3.70 5.70
CA GLU A 98 -2.64 2.51 6.57
C GLU A 98 -2.88 1.22 5.78
N GLU A 99 -3.96 1.17 4.98
CA GLU A 99 -4.27 0.00 4.14
C GLU A 99 -3.16 -0.30 3.13
N LEU A 100 -2.55 0.73 2.54
CA LEU A 100 -1.41 0.56 1.61
C LEU A 100 -0.17 0.00 2.32
N ILE A 101 0.15 0.50 3.51
CA ILE A 101 1.32 0.04 4.28
C ILE A 101 1.09 -1.37 4.83
N ILE A 102 -0.13 -1.70 5.24
CA ILE A 102 -0.49 -3.07 5.63
C ILE A 102 -0.28 -4.01 4.43
N HIS A 103 -0.82 -3.66 3.26
CA HIS A 103 -0.60 -4.46 2.04
C HIS A 103 0.89 -4.63 1.75
N TYR A 104 1.66 -3.55 1.84
CA TYR A 104 3.12 -3.56 1.64
C TYR A 104 3.80 -4.55 2.59
N LEU A 105 3.54 -4.45 3.90
CA LEU A 105 4.17 -5.30 4.92
C LEU A 105 3.79 -6.77 4.77
N GLU A 106 2.55 -7.04 4.37
CA GLU A 106 2.02 -8.39 4.20
C GLU A 106 2.40 -9.05 2.86
N SER A 107 2.82 -8.27 1.88
CA SER A 107 3.10 -8.76 0.52
C SER A 107 4.53 -9.29 0.31
N HIS A 108 5.41 -9.11 1.29
CA HIS A 108 6.81 -9.56 1.20
C HIS A 108 7.34 -9.93 2.59
N ASP A 109 8.59 -10.37 2.67
CA ASP A 109 9.26 -10.64 3.94
C ASP A 109 10.15 -9.44 4.33
N PRO A 110 9.64 -8.52 5.19
CA PRO A 110 10.40 -7.33 5.55
C PRO A 110 11.59 -7.63 6.50
N THR A 111 11.78 -8.87 6.93
CA THR A 111 12.93 -9.27 7.77
C THR A 111 14.18 -9.60 6.95
N GLN A 112 14.07 -9.66 5.62
CA GLN A 112 15.19 -9.99 4.75
C GLN A 112 16.02 -8.75 4.41
N LEU A 113 17.29 -8.77 4.77
CA LEU A 113 18.22 -7.69 4.48
C LEU A 113 18.74 -7.77 3.04
N ASN A 114 18.49 -6.73 2.25
CA ASN A 114 19.02 -6.58 0.88
C ASN A 114 18.68 -7.78 -0.01
N ARG A 115 17.48 -8.33 0.13
CA ARG A 115 16.99 -9.44 -0.71
C ARG A 115 15.50 -9.65 -0.53
N GLN A 116 14.88 -10.38 -1.47
CA GLN A 116 13.58 -11.03 -1.28
C GLN A 116 13.67 -12.43 -1.94
N GLY A 117 13.62 -13.46 -1.11
CA GLY A 117 13.76 -14.83 -1.59
C GLY A 117 15.05 -15.04 -2.39
N ASN A 118 14.94 -15.40 -3.65
CA ASN A 118 16.08 -15.64 -4.55
C ASN A 118 16.62 -14.36 -5.18
N ASP A 119 15.92 -13.24 -5.08
CA ASP A 119 16.36 -11.95 -5.59
C ASP A 119 17.31 -11.31 -4.56
N ILE A 120 18.62 -11.45 -4.80
CA ILE A 120 19.68 -11.06 -3.86
C ILE A 120 20.43 -9.84 -4.37
N GLY A 121 20.37 -8.74 -3.62
CA GLY A 121 21.07 -7.50 -3.93
C GLY A 121 20.40 -6.30 -3.27
N THR A 122 21.17 -5.21 -3.10
CA THR A 122 20.67 -3.98 -2.46
C THR A 122 19.51 -3.34 -3.23
N GLN A 123 19.40 -3.63 -4.55
CA GLN A 123 18.25 -3.15 -5.33
C GLN A 123 16.91 -3.77 -4.87
N TYR A 124 16.94 -4.91 -4.18
CA TYR A 124 15.74 -5.61 -3.70
C TYR A 124 15.42 -5.37 -2.22
N ARG A 125 16.04 -4.34 -1.62
CA ARG A 125 15.83 -4.04 -0.20
C ARG A 125 14.40 -3.58 0.09
N SER A 126 13.90 -3.96 1.25
CA SER A 126 12.64 -3.45 1.79
C SER A 126 12.80 -1.98 2.17
N ILE A 127 12.00 -1.08 1.59
CA ILE A 127 12.13 0.38 1.82
C ILE A 127 10.80 1.09 1.61
N VAL A 128 10.52 2.07 2.47
CA VAL A 128 9.40 3.01 2.35
C VAL A 128 9.96 4.43 2.29
N LEU A 129 9.61 5.16 1.24
CA LEU A 129 10.04 6.55 1.03
C LEU A 129 8.81 7.46 1.12
N TYR A 130 8.76 8.22 2.21
CA TYR A 130 7.61 9.06 2.56
C TYR A 130 7.77 10.51 2.07
N SER A 131 6.65 11.22 1.94
CA SER A 131 6.62 12.61 1.49
C SER A 131 6.57 13.61 2.64
N ASP A 132 6.01 13.24 3.78
CA ASP A 132 5.83 14.16 4.91
C ASP A 132 5.85 13.42 6.26
N GLN A 133 5.83 14.22 7.33
CA GLN A 133 5.94 13.74 8.71
C GLN A 133 4.73 12.88 9.14
N ALA A 134 3.53 13.16 8.62
CA ALA A 134 2.34 12.39 8.96
C ALA A 134 2.44 10.97 8.38
N GLN A 135 2.89 10.85 7.13
CA GLN A 135 3.19 9.55 6.52
C GLN A 135 4.24 8.80 7.34
N GLN A 136 5.35 9.45 7.70
CA GLN A 136 6.41 8.83 8.51
C GLN A 136 5.88 8.23 9.80
N SER A 137 5.10 9.02 10.55
CA SER A 137 4.58 8.60 11.87
C SER A 137 3.69 7.36 11.73
N LYS A 138 2.78 7.35 10.74
CA LYS A 138 1.89 6.21 10.51
C LYS A 138 2.66 4.96 10.05
N ILE A 139 3.65 5.12 9.18
CA ILE A 139 4.51 4.02 8.70
C ILE A 139 5.24 3.36 9.88
N LEU A 140 5.86 4.16 10.74
CA LEU A 140 6.62 3.64 11.89
C LEU A 140 5.70 2.92 12.88
N GLU A 141 4.51 3.47 13.16
CA GLU A 141 3.49 2.83 13.99
C GLU A 141 3.15 1.41 13.48
N LEU A 142 2.86 1.29 12.19
CA LEU A 142 2.49 0.01 11.57
C LEU A 142 3.66 -0.98 11.53
N ILE A 143 4.89 -0.50 11.33
CA ILE A 143 6.09 -1.35 11.39
C ILE A 143 6.27 -1.92 12.80
N GLU A 144 6.08 -1.10 13.85
CA GLU A 144 6.17 -1.57 15.23
C GLU A 144 5.11 -2.64 15.55
N GLU A 145 3.87 -2.41 15.09
CA GLU A 145 2.79 -3.39 15.25
C GLU A 145 3.09 -4.70 14.51
N TYR A 146 3.52 -4.61 13.25
CA TYR A 146 3.85 -5.80 12.44
C TYR A 146 5.06 -6.55 12.99
N GLN A 147 6.02 -5.84 13.57
CA GLN A 147 7.19 -6.46 14.20
C GLN A 147 6.77 -7.43 15.32
N ILE A 148 5.76 -7.05 16.11
CA ILE A 148 5.24 -7.92 17.18
C ILE A 148 4.65 -9.20 16.57
N LEU A 149 3.82 -9.06 15.54
CA LEU A 149 3.19 -10.20 14.85
C LEU A 149 4.23 -11.13 14.22
N LEU A 150 5.26 -10.57 13.61
CA LEU A 150 6.35 -11.34 13.01
C LEU A 150 7.14 -12.11 14.07
N LYS A 151 7.42 -11.50 15.23
CA LYS A 151 8.11 -12.18 16.35
C LYS A 151 7.28 -13.34 16.86
N ASP A 152 5.99 -13.16 17.03
CA ASP A 152 5.09 -14.23 17.47
C ASP A 152 5.03 -15.36 16.42
N GLY A 153 5.18 -15.02 15.14
CA GLY A 153 5.29 -15.98 14.03
C GLY A 153 6.67 -16.61 13.86
N GLY A 154 7.65 -16.26 14.70
CA GLY A 154 9.00 -16.83 14.65
C GLY A 154 9.96 -16.14 13.68
N TYR A 155 9.61 -14.96 13.16
CA TYR A 155 10.44 -14.20 12.21
C TYR A 155 11.45 -13.29 12.94
N GLY A 156 12.43 -12.79 12.19
CA GLY A 156 13.46 -11.88 12.69
C GLY A 156 12.99 -10.43 12.83
N ASP A 157 13.95 -9.54 12.98
CA ASP A 157 13.68 -8.10 13.04
C ASP A 157 13.43 -7.55 11.64
N ILE A 158 12.46 -6.63 11.55
CA ILE A 158 12.17 -5.91 10.29
C ILE A 158 13.41 -5.11 9.87
N GLN A 159 13.78 -5.24 8.60
CA GLN A 159 14.92 -4.58 7.97
C GLN A 159 14.47 -3.42 7.07
N THR A 160 13.17 -3.12 7.04
CA THR A 160 12.62 -2.06 6.18
C THR A 160 13.25 -0.71 6.51
N ILE A 161 13.81 -0.06 5.50
CA ILE A 161 14.35 1.29 5.61
C ILE A 161 13.20 2.30 5.46
N VAL A 162 13.08 3.26 6.36
CA VAL A 162 12.08 4.34 6.27
C VAL A 162 12.81 5.68 6.15
N LYS A 163 12.65 6.37 5.02
CA LYS A 163 13.36 7.62 4.71
C LYS A 163 12.44 8.62 3.99
N PRO A 164 12.74 9.92 4.04
CA PRO A 164 12.06 10.87 3.16
C PRO A 164 12.41 10.60 1.69
N LEU A 165 11.45 10.75 0.81
CA LEU A 165 11.66 10.63 -0.64
C LEU A 165 12.50 11.82 -1.11
N SER A 166 13.67 11.55 -1.66
CA SER A 166 14.54 12.59 -2.25
C SER A 166 14.38 12.67 -3.77
N HIS A 167 14.23 11.52 -4.41
CA HIS A 167 14.07 11.43 -5.86
C HIS A 167 13.44 10.10 -6.25
N PHE A 168 12.76 10.09 -7.39
CA PHE A 168 12.20 8.90 -8.02
C PHE A 168 12.47 9.00 -9.53
N PHE A 169 13.00 7.94 -10.11
CA PHE A 169 13.26 7.84 -11.53
C PHE A 169 12.41 6.71 -12.12
N VAL A 170 11.50 7.05 -13.01
CA VAL A 170 10.67 6.06 -13.72
C VAL A 170 11.58 5.08 -14.46
N ALA A 171 11.35 3.78 -14.27
CA ALA A 171 12.07 2.71 -14.96
C ALA A 171 11.67 2.66 -16.44
N GLU A 172 12.43 1.93 -17.22
CA GLU A 172 12.23 1.80 -18.65
C GLU A 172 10.85 1.23 -19.00
N ASN A 173 10.28 1.61 -20.12
CA ASN A 173 8.92 1.24 -20.54
C ASN A 173 8.65 -0.26 -20.56
N TYR A 174 9.67 -1.08 -20.78
CA TYR A 174 9.49 -2.54 -20.79
C TYR A 174 9.30 -3.12 -19.38
N HIS A 175 9.57 -2.36 -18.33
CA HIS A 175 9.29 -2.77 -16.95
C HIS A 175 7.85 -2.44 -16.53
N GLN A 176 7.26 -1.36 -17.06
CA GLN A 176 5.91 -0.92 -16.69
C GLN A 176 4.87 -1.98 -17.11
N ASP A 177 3.93 -2.33 -16.24
CA ASP A 177 2.90 -3.34 -16.45
C ASP A 177 3.50 -4.71 -16.86
N TYR A 178 4.69 -5.04 -16.37
CA TYR A 178 5.42 -6.22 -16.88
C TYR A 178 4.59 -7.50 -16.75
N ILE A 179 3.97 -7.75 -15.60
CA ILE A 179 3.19 -8.99 -15.38
C ILE A 179 1.88 -8.96 -16.20
N LYS A 180 1.26 -7.81 -16.41
CA LYS A 180 0.09 -7.70 -17.31
C LYS A 180 0.46 -8.08 -18.75
N LYS A 181 1.62 -7.61 -19.22
CA LYS A 181 2.14 -7.89 -20.57
C LYS A 181 2.69 -9.31 -20.68
N ASN A 182 3.16 -9.89 -19.56
CA ASN A 182 3.78 -11.21 -19.49
C ASN A 182 3.14 -12.04 -18.37
N PRO A 183 1.93 -12.57 -18.56
CA PRO A 183 1.19 -13.25 -17.48
C PRO A 183 1.91 -14.43 -16.83
N ASN A 184 2.86 -15.05 -17.54
CA ASN A 184 3.69 -16.15 -17.04
C ASN A 184 5.08 -15.65 -16.59
N GLY A 185 5.26 -14.34 -16.43
CA GLY A 185 6.50 -13.72 -16.01
C GLY A 185 6.84 -14.06 -14.56
N TYR A 186 8.09 -13.86 -14.20
CA TYR A 186 8.59 -14.11 -12.86
C TYR A 186 7.86 -13.22 -11.84
N CYS A 187 7.15 -13.84 -10.92
CA CYS A 187 6.38 -13.15 -9.86
C CYS A 187 6.18 -14.11 -8.68
N PRO A 188 7.24 -14.45 -7.95
CA PRO A 188 7.12 -15.34 -6.79
C PRO A 188 6.45 -14.61 -5.62
N ASP A 189 5.69 -15.36 -4.82
CA ASP A 189 5.19 -14.87 -3.55
C ASP A 189 6.34 -14.94 -2.52
N HIS A 190 6.65 -13.81 -1.93
CA HIS A 190 7.66 -13.68 -0.89
C HIS A 190 7.05 -13.33 0.48
N SER A 191 5.72 -13.34 0.60
CA SER A 191 5.04 -13.00 1.85
C SER A 191 5.42 -13.97 2.99
N THR A 192 5.39 -13.47 4.20
CA THR A 192 5.58 -14.30 5.41
C THR A 192 4.34 -15.13 5.74
N GLY A 193 3.19 -14.78 5.18
CA GLY A 193 1.89 -15.33 5.55
C GLY A 193 1.31 -14.73 6.83
N ILE A 194 2.08 -13.92 7.55
CA ILE A 194 1.60 -13.22 8.75
C ILE A 194 0.69 -12.06 8.32
N LYS A 195 -0.44 -11.90 9.00
CA LYS A 195 -1.44 -10.87 8.69
C LYS A 195 -1.74 -10.03 9.92
N PHE A 196 -2.03 -8.74 9.70
CA PHE A 196 -2.59 -7.88 10.75
C PHE A 196 -3.94 -8.42 11.20
N VAL A 197 -4.15 -8.50 12.51
CA VAL A 197 -5.46 -8.88 13.07
C VAL A 197 -6.30 -7.61 13.18
N ARG A 198 -7.24 -7.44 12.27
CA ARG A 198 -8.18 -6.31 12.33
C ARG A 198 -9.47 -6.76 13.01
N ASN A 199 -9.67 -6.33 14.26
CA ASN A 199 -10.90 -6.58 15.00
C ASN A 199 -12.08 -5.70 14.53
N ASP A 200 -11.82 -4.76 13.63
CA ASP A 200 -12.75 -3.74 13.16
C ASP A 200 -13.04 -3.84 11.66
N TYR A 201 -12.75 -5.00 11.04
CA TYR A 201 -13.22 -5.24 9.69
C TYR A 201 -14.74 -5.40 9.71
N GLU A 202 -15.42 -4.27 9.69
CA GLU A 202 -16.82 -4.21 9.30
C GLU A 202 -16.85 -4.34 7.77
N PRO A 203 -17.28 -5.47 7.22
CA PRO A 203 -17.43 -5.56 5.77
C PRO A 203 -18.39 -4.45 5.36
N LYS A 204 -17.93 -3.58 4.46
CA LYS A 204 -18.81 -2.55 3.88
C LYS A 204 -20.03 -3.30 3.35
N LYS A 205 -21.17 -3.14 4.03
CA LYS A 205 -22.44 -3.71 3.56
C LYS A 205 -22.77 -3.04 2.24
N ASP A 206 -22.33 -3.65 1.15
CA ASP A 206 -22.79 -3.23 -0.17
C ASP A 206 -24.25 -3.73 -0.31
N ASN A 207 -25.16 -2.90 0.19
CA ASN A 207 -26.60 -3.17 0.11
C ASN A 207 -27.10 -3.35 -1.34
N ASN A 208 -26.25 -3.04 -2.33
CA ASN A 208 -26.60 -3.23 -3.74
C ASN A 208 -26.36 -4.66 -4.23
N LEU A 209 -25.41 -5.41 -3.62
CA LEU A 209 -25.16 -6.79 -4.03
C LEU A 209 -26.32 -7.73 -3.75
N LEU A 210 -27.11 -7.45 -2.70
CA LEU A 210 -28.27 -8.26 -2.34
C LEU A 210 -29.47 -8.06 -3.27
N LYS A 211 -29.49 -6.97 -4.07
CA LYS A 211 -30.62 -6.67 -4.97
C LYS A 211 -30.48 -7.27 -6.38
N ILE A 212 -29.35 -7.88 -6.72
CA ILE A 212 -29.06 -8.34 -8.09
C ILE A 212 -29.21 -9.86 -8.26
N GLY A 213 -29.64 -10.59 -7.24
CA GLY A 213 -29.90 -12.04 -7.32
C GLY A 213 -28.68 -12.88 -7.71
N LYS A 214 -27.48 -12.45 -7.35
CA LYS A 214 -26.25 -13.20 -7.57
C LYS A 214 -25.92 -14.06 -6.37
N SER A 215 -25.70 -15.34 -6.61
CA SER A 215 -25.26 -16.28 -5.58
C SER A 215 -23.80 -15.99 -5.19
N ILE A 216 -23.55 -15.82 -3.91
CA ILE A 216 -22.18 -15.74 -3.39
C ILE A 216 -21.71 -17.19 -3.15
N VAL A 217 -20.71 -17.62 -3.89
CA VAL A 217 -20.09 -18.93 -3.65
C VAL A 217 -18.91 -18.70 -2.71
N VAL A 218 -19.08 -19.09 -1.45
CA VAL A 218 -17.99 -19.07 -0.47
C VAL A 218 -17.27 -20.41 -0.57
N ILE A 219 -16.05 -20.40 -1.09
CA ILE A 219 -15.19 -21.58 -1.13
C ILE A 219 -14.41 -21.59 0.21
N GLU A 220 -14.79 -22.48 1.11
CA GLU A 220 -14.07 -22.64 2.35
C GLU A 220 -12.76 -23.42 2.12
N PRO A 221 -11.62 -22.91 2.53
CA PRO A 221 -10.41 -23.74 2.55
C PRO A 221 -10.55 -24.86 3.59
N GLU A 222 -9.93 -25.99 3.35
CA GLU A 222 -9.96 -27.16 4.25
C GLU A 222 -9.29 -26.91 5.63
N SER A 223 -8.64 -25.75 5.80
CA SER A 223 -7.99 -25.35 7.04
C SER A 223 -8.85 -24.36 7.84
N PHE A 224 -8.65 -24.35 9.14
CA PHE A 224 -9.35 -23.46 10.06
C PHE A 224 -9.25 -21.99 9.62
N CYS A 225 -10.39 -21.38 9.37
CA CYS A 225 -10.49 -19.98 8.96
C CYS A 225 -11.37 -19.23 9.99
N PRO A 226 -10.78 -18.42 10.87
CA PRO A 226 -11.55 -17.67 11.87
C PRO A 226 -12.60 -16.74 11.26
N TYR A 227 -12.32 -16.18 10.09
CA TYR A 227 -13.25 -15.31 9.38
C TYR A 227 -14.46 -16.07 8.81
N CYS A 228 -14.24 -17.32 8.40
CA CYS A 228 -15.32 -18.17 7.91
C CYS A 228 -16.28 -18.55 9.04
N GLN A 229 -15.75 -18.76 10.24
CA GLN A 229 -16.57 -19.05 11.42
C GLN A 229 -17.44 -17.83 11.79
N LYS A 230 -16.85 -16.64 11.83
CA LYS A 230 -17.59 -15.40 12.12
C LYS A 230 -18.64 -15.11 11.04
N PHE A 231 -18.31 -15.34 9.76
CA PHE A 231 -19.27 -15.25 8.67
C PHE A 231 -20.48 -16.16 8.88
N ARG A 232 -20.24 -17.41 9.32
CA ARG A 232 -21.33 -18.34 9.66
C ARG A 232 -22.22 -17.82 10.80
N GLU A 233 -21.60 -17.29 11.87
CA GLU A 233 -22.32 -16.76 13.02
C GLU A 233 -23.15 -15.51 12.68
N ASP A 234 -22.60 -14.63 11.84
CA ASP A 234 -23.24 -13.33 11.50
C ASP A 234 -24.30 -13.48 10.39
N VAL A 235 -24.20 -14.48 9.54
CA VAL A 235 -24.98 -14.60 8.30
C VAL A 235 -25.95 -15.80 8.31
N SER A 236 -25.75 -16.77 9.23
CA SER A 236 -26.51 -18.03 9.26
C SER A 236 -28.03 -17.84 9.39
N ASP A 237 -28.47 -16.86 10.17
CA ASP A 237 -29.89 -16.62 10.42
C ASP A 237 -30.60 -15.94 9.23
N GLU A 238 -29.85 -15.17 8.41
CA GLU A 238 -30.40 -14.46 7.27
C GLU A 238 -30.38 -15.28 5.95
N TYR A 239 -29.56 -16.34 5.94
CA TYR A 239 -29.35 -17.18 4.73
C TYR A 239 -29.44 -18.67 5.03
N ALA A 240 -30.34 -19.07 5.94
CA ALA A 240 -30.57 -20.49 6.28
C ALA A 240 -30.91 -21.33 5.05
N GLU A 241 -31.49 -20.75 4.01
CA GLU A 241 -31.77 -21.46 2.75
C GLU A 241 -30.52 -21.72 1.89
N ALA A 242 -29.48 -20.88 2.00
CA ALA A 242 -28.24 -21.07 1.25
C ALA A 242 -27.41 -22.24 1.82
N SER A 243 -27.55 -22.55 3.09
CA SER A 243 -26.86 -23.67 3.73
C SER A 243 -27.41 -25.05 3.30
N LEU A 244 -28.68 -25.12 2.91
CA LEU A 244 -29.30 -26.33 2.40
C LEU A 244 -28.75 -26.74 1.02
N TRP A 245 -28.33 -25.78 0.19
CA TRP A 245 -27.73 -26.05 -1.12
C TRP A 245 -26.32 -26.68 -1.01
N PHE A 246 -25.60 -26.38 0.07
CA PHE A 246 -24.24 -26.90 0.27
C PHE A 246 -24.22 -28.38 0.67
N THR A 247 -25.27 -28.83 1.38
CA THR A 247 -25.38 -30.24 1.83
C THR A 247 -25.78 -31.18 0.69
N GLU A 248 -26.43 -30.68 -0.36
CA GLU A 248 -26.83 -31.51 -1.49
C GLU A 248 -25.73 -31.70 -2.54
N MET A 249 -24.73 -30.84 -2.58
CA MET A 249 -23.62 -30.93 -3.56
C MET A 249 -22.44 -31.80 -3.10
N HIS A 250 -22.38 -32.20 -1.81
CA HIS A 250 -21.37 -33.11 -1.29
C HIS A 250 -22.03 -34.22 -0.44
N PRO A 251 -22.59 -35.29 -1.06
CA PRO A 251 -22.94 -36.48 -0.31
C PRO A 251 -21.65 -37.12 0.18
N THR A 252 -21.59 -37.24 1.52
CA THR A 252 -20.48 -37.92 2.19
C THR A 252 -20.23 -39.31 1.65
N UNK A 253 -19.30 -39.43 1.17
CA UNK A 253 -18.91 -40.67 0.74
C UNK A 253 -18.37 -41.44 1.66
#